data_527464ae727fa4a672bdc2dc35a40244
#
_entry.id   527464ae727fa4a672bdc2dc35a40244
#
_cell.length_a   1.000
_cell.length_b   1.000
_cell.length_c   1.000
_cell.angle_alpha   90.00
_cell.angle_beta   90.00
_cell.angle_gamma   90.00
#
_symmetry.space_group_name_H-M   'P 1'
#
loop_
_entity.id
_entity.type
_entity.pdbx_description
1 polymer ?
#
loop_
_entity_poly.entity_id
_entity_poly.type
_entity_poly.pdbx_seq_one_letter_code
_entity_poly.pdbx_strand_id
1 'polypeptide(L)'
;MKKISILLLFLFLSRISFSQEEKSESKWVPRDPQKFETTHSGTFNGQKITYKAVVGETFLKNSKGEVTGALWSTSYIREGVDSSKRPVLFIFNGGPGSASIWLHVGFFGPKVVKTDSEGKTDDGAAPYRFVDNTQALLDITDLVFIDPIGTGFSRVEGVGKTSDFWGLNEDAASVAQFMRTWVTQHGRWQAPKFMAGESFGTTRAAKVAEVLEEGGQTMALNGIILISQALDYAGSSSWADNLTSFFTYLPSQAITAWYHGKAGQGKTIEAFAQEAREFAYGDYLTSLFLGEKQTPAQKEAIAEKLAYFTGLDKAYILRSDNQILMHRFKKELLREEGKAIGTLDGRYLATETDKAAEGPVLGDPSSYMTGAAYTAVFNDYLMRDLKVTLDRPYFTSASGMGGSWNWKPVPDGAYWEPSYVSTARALSEAMHRNTRMIVLVANGYYDLITPFFDAEYTFARHNFPQDRIEMTYYEAGHMMYNRQEDFDALARDVRKFLEGILK
;
A
#
# COMPACT_ATOMS: atom_id res chain seq x y z
N MET A 1 18.55 71.60 -43.82
CA MET A 1 18.37 70.44 -44.75
C MET A 1 19.28 69.31 -44.28
N LYS A 2 18.78 68.37 -43.46
CA LYS A 2 19.52 67.24 -42.98
C LYS A 2 18.96 66.00 -43.68
N LYS A 3 19.80 65.24 -44.40
CA LYS A 3 19.46 63.99 -45.07
C LYS A 3 19.47 62.90 -44.06
N ILE A 4 18.36 62.15 -43.94
CA ILE A 4 18.23 60.95 -43.15
C ILE A 4 18.50 59.78 -44.10
N SER A 5 19.56 59.06 -43.84
CA SER A 5 19.87 57.76 -44.50
C SER A 5 19.15 56.64 -43.76
N ILE A 6 18.26 55.95 -44.48
CA ILE A 6 17.59 54.73 -44.00
C ILE A 6 18.51 53.57 -44.34
N LEU A 7 18.99 52.85 -43.28
CA LEU A 7 19.74 51.64 -43.38
C LEU A 7 18.74 50.44 -43.34
N LEU A 8 18.56 49.76 -44.45
CA LEU A 8 17.77 48.53 -44.55
C LEU A 8 18.60 47.38 -44.03
N LEU A 9 18.19 46.84 -42.89
CA LEU A 9 18.77 45.60 -42.31
C LEU A 9 17.99 44.41 -42.86
N PHE A 10 18.62 43.63 -43.77
CA PHE A 10 18.09 42.35 -44.23
C PHE A 10 18.32 41.29 -43.16
N LEU A 11 17.26 40.90 -42.45
CA LEU A 11 17.25 39.71 -41.57
C LEU A 11 17.08 38.47 -42.43
N PHE A 12 18.16 37.68 -42.57
CA PHE A 12 18.11 36.34 -43.06
C PHE A 12 17.50 35.44 -41.94
N LEU A 13 16.24 35.10 -42.06
CA LEU A 13 15.59 34.03 -41.28
C LEU A 13 16.00 32.67 -41.88
N SER A 14 17.08 32.08 -41.35
CA SER A 14 17.37 30.69 -41.55
C SER A 14 16.30 29.86 -40.86
N ARG A 15 15.38 29.26 -41.63
CA ARG A 15 14.47 28.23 -41.15
C ARG A 15 15.33 26.99 -40.81
N ILE A 16 15.60 26.81 -39.51
CA ILE A 16 16.04 25.55 -38.99
C ILE A 16 14.80 24.65 -38.99
N SER A 17 14.68 23.82 -40.02
CA SER A 17 13.75 22.70 -40.03
C SER A 17 14.27 21.69 -39.01
N PHE A 18 13.70 21.69 -37.81
CA PHE A 18 13.75 20.54 -36.92
C PHE A 18 13.00 19.42 -37.66
N SER A 19 13.72 18.52 -38.26
CA SER A 19 13.19 17.22 -38.59
C SER A 19 12.79 16.56 -37.28
N GLN A 20 11.49 16.49 -36.99
CA GLN A 20 10.98 15.52 -36.04
C GLN A 20 11.36 14.16 -36.63
N GLU A 21 12.35 13.51 -36.05
CA GLU A 21 12.49 12.07 -36.20
C GLU A 21 11.14 11.47 -35.76
N GLU A 22 10.33 11.06 -36.72
CA GLU A 22 9.27 10.09 -36.47
C GLU A 22 9.95 8.89 -35.83
N LYS A 23 9.81 8.76 -34.50
CA LYS A 23 10.11 7.50 -33.82
C LYS A 23 9.27 6.48 -34.56
N SER A 24 9.89 5.65 -35.40
CA SER A 24 9.24 4.51 -35.98
C SER A 24 8.69 3.70 -34.81
N GLU A 25 7.36 3.67 -34.67
CA GLU A 25 6.70 2.75 -33.75
C GLU A 25 7.15 1.36 -34.20
N SER A 26 8.09 0.77 -33.47
CA SER A 26 8.50 -0.60 -33.73
C SER A 26 7.26 -1.46 -33.53
N LYS A 27 6.72 -2.00 -34.62
CA LYS A 27 5.56 -2.90 -34.53
C LYS A 27 5.93 -4.02 -33.58
N TRP A 28 5.14 -4.17 -32.51
CA TRP A 28 5.31 -5.27 -31.57
C TRP A 28 5.34 -6.61 -32.34
N VAL A 29 6.39 -7.39 -32.10
CA VAL A 29 6.53 -8.71 -32.74
C VAL A 29 5.96 -9.75 -31.78
N PRO A 30 4.96 -10.55 -32.17
CA PRO A 30 4.43 -11.61 -31.35
C PRO A 30 5.55 -12.55 -30.87
N ARG A 31 5.53 -12.83 -29.57
CA ARG A 31 6.47 -13.74 -28.89
C ARG A 31 5.74 -14.54 -27.82
N ASP A 32 6.32 -15.62 -27.40
CA ASP A 32 5.82 -16.38 -26.27
C ASP A 32 6.12 -15.67 -24.94
N PRO A 33 5.24 -15.82 -23.91
CA PRO A 33 5.51 -15.34 -22.56
C PRO A 33 6.76 -15.99 -21.99
N GLN A 34 7.63 -15.16 -21.40
CA GLN A 34 8.84 -15.64 -20.73
C GLN A 34 8.50 -16.19 -19.35
N LYS A 35 9.19 -17.27 -18.94
CA LYS A 35 9.12 -17.77 -17.58
C LYS A 35 10.43 -18.42 -17.16
N PHE A 36 10.71 -18.35 -15.87
CA PHE A 36 11.79 -19.01 -15.17
C PHE A 36 11.20 -19.93 -14.12
N GLU A 37 11.60 -21.17 -14.11
CA GLU A 37 11.03 -22.21 -13.23
C GLU A 37 12.15 -22.93 -12.48
N THR A 38 12.04 -23.00 -11.17
CA THR A 38 12.98 -23.68 -10.28
C THR A 38 12.23 -24.50 -9.25
N THR A 39 12.85 -25.60 -8.79
CA THR A 39 12.28 -26.45 -7.74
C THR A 39 13.05 -26.24 -6.44
N HIS A 40 12.32 -26.07 -5.36
CA HIS A 40 12.84 -25.83 -4.02
C HIS A 40 12.21 -26.74 -2.99
N SER A 41 12.82 -26.81 -1.81
CA SER A 41 12.22 -27.44 -0.63
C SER A 41 12.46 -26.57 0.60
N GLY A 42 11.52 -26.59 1.53
CA GLY A 42 11.58 -25.87 2.80
C GLY A 42 10.75 -26.57 3.86
N THR A 43 10.87 -26.10 5.10
CA THR A 43 10.02 -26.56 6.21
C THR A 43 9.10 -25.40 6.61
N PHE A 44 7.80 -25.58 6.44
CA PHE A 44 6.78 -24.59 6.71
C PHE A 44 5.81 -25.15 7.74
N ASN A 45 5.65 -24.44 8.85
CA ASN A 45 4.83 -24.91 9.98
C ASN A 45 5.11 -26.36 10.38
N GLY A 46 6.39 -26.75 10.41
CA GLY A 46 6.86 -28.10 10.74
C GLY A 46 6.73 -29.13 9.63
N GLN A 47 6.13 -28.81 8.47
CA GLN A 47 5.98 -29.70 7.32
C GLN A 47 7.09 -29.47 6.29
N LYS A 48 7.79 -30.52 5.90
CA LYS A 48 8.74 -30.48 4.78
C LYS A 48 7.97 -30.49 3.46
N ILE A 49 8.16 -29.49 2.63
CA ILE A 49 7.42 -29.25 1.40
C ILE A 49 8.39 -29.03 0.25
N THR A 50 8.12 -29.70 -0.88
CA THR A 50 8.73 -29.39 -2.17
C THR A 50 7.76 -28.54 -2.96
N TYR A 51 8.28 -27.49 -3.59
CA TYR A 51 7.47 -26.53 -4.37
C TYR A 51 8.23 -26.04 -5.59
N LYS A 52 7.48 -25.67 -6.61
CA LYS A 52 7.99 -24.93 -7.76
C LYS A 52 7.87 -23.43 -7.50
N ALA A 53 8.93 -22.71 -7.82
CA ALA A 53 8.90 -21.26 -7.99
C ALA A 53 8.87 -20.93 -9.47
N VAL A 54 7.85 -20.18 -9.90
CA VAL A 54 7.65 -19.76 -11.29
C VAL A 54 7.63 -18.24 -11.34
N VAL A 55 8.67 -17.64 -11.89
CA VAL A 55 8.71 -16.21 -12.23
C VAL A 55 8.38 -16.07 -13.69
N GLY A 56 7.27 -15.44 -14.02
CA GLY A 56 6.83 -15.41 -15.41
C GLY A 56 5.89 -14.27 -15.73
N GLU A 57 5.79 -14.00 -17.03
CA GLU A 57 4.87 -13.00 -17.55
C GLU A 57 3.57 -13.63 -18.05
N THR A 58 2.51 -12.84 -17.93
CA THR A 58 1.20 -13.11 -18.52
C THR A 58 0.84 -11.94 -19.40
N PHE A 59 0.56 -12.20 -20.68
CA PHE A 59 0.10 -11.15 -21.59
C PHE A 59 -1.33 -10.76 -21.28
N LEU A 60 -1.53 -9.49 -20.99
CA LEU A 60 -2.84 -8.87 -20.89
C LEU A 60 -3.30 -8.45 -22.29
N LYS A 61 -4.59 -8.59 -22.54
CA LYS A 61 -5.19 -8.38 -23.87
C LYS A 61 -6.41 -7.49 -23.79
N ASN A 62 -6.59 -6.67 -24.82
CA ASN A 62 -7.82 -5.92 -25.02
C ASN A 62 -8.97 -6.81 -25.53
N SER A 63 -10.14 -6.24 -25.75
CA SER A 63 -11.33 -6.95 -26.25
C SER A 63 -11.17 -7.53 -27.67
N LYS A 64 -10.17 -7.08 -28.43
CA LYS A 64 -9.83 -7.62 -29.76
C LYS A 64 -8.83 -8.76 -29.71
N GLY A 65 -8.34 -9.13 -28.50
CA GLY A 65 -7.32 -10.14 -28.30
C GLY A 65 -5.88 -9.65 -28.55
N GLU A 66 -5.69 -8.35 -28.78
CA GLU A 66 -4.36 -7.76 -28.97
C GLU A 66 -3.66 -7.57 -27.63
N VAL A 67 -2.36 -7.85 -27.57
CA VAL A 67 -1.56 -7.66 -26.36
C VAL A 67 -1.42 -6.17 -26.03
N THR A 68 -1.69 -5.82 -24.76
CA THR A 68 -1.57 -4.45 -24.25
C THR A 68 -0.55 -4.33 -23.13
N GLY A 69 -0.20 -5.42 -22.46
CA GLY A 69 0.78 -5.43 -21.38
C GLY A 69 1.31 -6.82 -21.10
N ALA A 70 2.47 -6.88 -20.46
CA ALA A 70 3.09 -8.07 -19.91
C ALA A 70 3.16 -7.92 -18.38
N LEU A 71 2.25 -8.57 -17.67
CA LEU A 71 2.20 -8.58 -16.22
C LEU A 71 3.06 -9.73 -15.71
N TRP A 72 4.02 -9.43 -14.84
CA TRP A 72 4.90 -10.40 -14.21
C TRP A 72 4.38 -10.79 -12.83
N SER A 73 4.55 -12.07 -12.51
CA SER A 73 4.23 -12.63 -11.21
C SER A 73 5.28 -13.64 -10.77
N THR A 74 5.37 -13.84 -9.46
CA THR A 74 6.12 -14.95 -8.87
C THR A 74 5.13 -15.88 -8.16
N SER A 75 5.05 -17.12 -8.63
CA SER A 75 4.16 -18.13 -8.06
C SER A 75 4.97 -19.22 -7.33
N TYR A 76 4.57 -19.56 -6.11
CA TYR A 76 5.09 -20.69 -5.37
C TYR A 76 4.01 -21.76 -5.28
N ILE A 77 4.23 -22.91 -5.92
CA ILE A 77 3.22 -23.95 -6.12
C ILE A 77 3.73 -25.24 -5.50
N ARG A 78 3.04 -25.74 -4.48
CA ARG A 78 3.39 -27.01 -3.82
C ARG A 78 3.25 -28.18 -4.78
N GLU A 79 4.27 -29.04 -4.82
CA GLU A 79 4.26 -30.27 -5.60
C GLU A 79 3.69 -31.45 -4.79
N GLY A 80 3.29 -32.50 -5.50
CA GLY A 80 2.84 -33.78 -4.89
C GLY A 80 1.46 -33.70 -4.24
N VAL A 81 0.62 -32.71 -4.54
CA VAL A 81 -0.75 -32.55 -4.04
C VAL A 81 -1.76 -32.35 -5.17
N ASP A 82 -3.04 -32.64 -4.91
CA ASP A 82 -4.11 -32.30 -5.87
C ASP A 82 -4.25 -30.79 -5.98
N SER A 83 -3.69 -30.24 -7.03
CA SER A 83 -3.69 -28.81 -7.28
C SER A 83 -5.07 -28.24 -7.55
N SER A 84 -6.03 -29.02 -8.07
CA SER A 84 -7.35 -28.53 -8.49
C SER A 84 -8.20 -27.97 -7.34
N LYS A 85 -7.97 -28.47 -6.12
CA LYS A 85 -8.68 -28.06 -4.89
C LYS A 85 -7.83 -27.25 -3.93
N ARG A 86 -6.51 -27.18 -4.20
CA ARG A 86 -5.59 -26.48 -3.29
C ARG A 86 -5.83 -24.96 -3.34
N PRO A 87 -5.96 -24.30 -2.17
CA PRO A 87 -6.16 -22.85 -2.11
C PRO A 87 -5.07 -22.06 -2.81
N VAL A 88 -5.41 -20.87 -3.29
CA VAL A 88 -4.45 -19.90 -3.84
C VAL A 88 -4.65 -18.53 -3.20
N LEU A 89 -3.55 -17.90 -2.79
CA LEU A 89 -3.49 -16.55 -2.26
C LEU A 89 -2.77 -15.63 -3.26
N PHE A 90 -3.49 -14.67 -3.82
CA PHE A 90 -2.95 -13.62 -4.67
C PHE A 90 -2.52 -12.43 -3.81
N ILE A 91 -1.29 -11.95 -4.00
CA ILE A 91 -0.64 -10.99 -3.10
C ILE A 91 -0.08 -9.82 -3.90
N PHE A 92 -0.32 -8.60 -3.44
CA PHE A 92 0.22 -7.39 -4.06
C PHE A 92 0.37 -6.25 -3.03
N ASN A 93 1.39 -5.43 -3.21
CA ASN A 93 1.55 -4.19 -2.47
C ASN A 93 0.77 -3.03 -3.11
N GLY A 94 0.92 -1.84 -2.56
CA GLY A 94 0.16 -0.65 -2.89
C GLY A 94 0.91 0.39 -3.71
N GLY A 95 1.10 1.53 -3.14
CA GLY A 95 1.65 2.73 -3.74
C GLY A 95 0.58 3.80 -4.00
N PRO A 96 -0.15 3.86 -5.15
CA PRO A 96 -0.04 2.99 -6.33
C PRO A 96 1.35 3.01 -6.96
N GLY A 97 1.68 1.93 -7.67
CA GLY A 97 2.96 1.82 -8.36
C GLY A 97 4.08 1.17 -7.56
N SER A 98 3.76 0.41 -6.51
CA SER A 98 4.73 -0.44 -5.81
C SER A 98 4.67 -1.88 -6.33
N ALA A 99 5.84 -2.50 -6.51
CA ALA A 99 5.96 -3.94 -6.76
C ALA A 99 5.59 -4.73 -5.50
N SER A 100 5.33 -6.02 -5.65
CA SER A 100 4.97 -6.91 -4.55
C SER A 100 6.11 -7.27 -3.59
N ILE A 101 7.29 -6.72 -3.78
CA ILE A 101 8.54 -7.03 -3.08
C ILE A 101 8.39 -7.00 -1.55
N TRP A 102 7.66 -6.01 -1.00
CA TRP A 102 7.55 -5.81 0.44
C TRP A 102 6.81 -6.96 1.12
N LEU A 103 5.64 -7.35 0.62
CA LEU A 103 4.94 -8.53 1.10
C LEU A 103 5.63 -9.83 0.69
N HIS A 104 6.36 -9.84 -0.43
CA HIS A 104 7.04 -11.03 -0.93
C HIS A 104 8.19 -11.45 -0.01
N VAL A 105 9.20 -10.60 0.16
CA VAL A 105 10.35 -10.92 1.00
C VAL A 105 10.30 -10.29 2.38
N GLY A 106 9.21 -9.63 2.72
CA GLY A 106 8.97 -9.14 4.08
C GLY A 106 8.10 -10.08 4.90
N PHE A 107 7.14 -10.79 4.26
CA PHE A 107 6.16 -11.54 5.03
C PHE A 107 5.75 -12.89 4.43
N PHE A 108 5.10 -12.93 3.27
CA PHE A 108 4.45 -14.13 2.77
C PHE A 108 5.38 -15.12 2.07
N GLY A 109 6.49 -14.69 1.51
CA GLY A 109 7.38 -15.53 0.71
C GLY A 109 8.10 -16.61 1.53
N PRO A 110 8.68 -17.60 0.85
CA PRO A 110 9.40 -18.71 1.51
C PRO A 110 10.72 -18.27 2.17
N LYS A 111 11.20 -17.08 1.86
CA LYS A 111 12.36 -16.44 2.49
C LYS A 111 12.03 -14.98 2.80
N VAL A 112 12.58 -14.45 3.90
CA VAL A 112 12.33 -13.08 4.35
C VAL A 112 13.61 -12.35 4.73
N VAL A 113 13.62 -11.05 4.46
CA VAL A 113 14.64 -10.13 4.94
C VAL A 113 14.45 -9.89 6.44
N LYS A 114 15.53 -9.77 7.18
CA LYS A 114 15.52 -9.36 8.59
C LYS A 114 16.07 -7.96 8.69
N THR A 115 15.20 -7.06 9.13
CA THR A 115 15.48 -5.64 9.36
C THR A 115 15.69 -5.38 10.85
N ASP A 116 16.23 -4.22 11.23
CA ASP A 116 16.21 -3.74 12.60
C ASP A 116 14.79 -3.30 12.96
N SER A 117 14.08 -4.19 13.66
CA SER A 117 12.65 -4.05 13.91
C SER A 117 12.24 -2.93 14.85
N GLU A 118 13.20 -2.33 15.58
CA GLU A 118 12.89 -1.27 16.55
C GLU A 118 13.04 0.16 15.98
N GLY A 119 13.47 0.29 14.72
CA GLY A 119 13.62 1.60 14.09
C GLY A 119 14.69 2.51 14.68
N LYS A 120 15.62 1.95 15.48
CA LYS A 120 16.68 2.70 16.15
C LYS A 120 17.94 2.86 15.32
N THR A 121 18.19 1.88 14.46
CA THR A 121 19.31 1.84 13.51
C THR A 121 18.80 1.54 12.12
N ASP A 122 19.52 2.01 11.09
CA ASP A 122 19.25 1.60 9.73
C ASP A 122 19.89 0.22 9.44
N ASP A 123 19.44 -0.43 8.37
CA ASP A 123 20.04 -1.69 7.93
C ASP A 123 21.42 -1.51 7.30
N GLY A 124 21.88 -0.26 7.15
CA GLY A 124 23.19 0.11 6.65
C GLY A 124 23.44 -0.34 5.22
N ALA A 125 24.60 -0.94 5.00
CA ALA A 125 25.03 -1.47 3.71
C ALA A 125 25.17 -2.99 3.76
N ALA A 126 25.08 -3.62 2.56
CA ALA A 126 25.24 -5.07 2.42
C ALA A 126 26.53 -5.58 3.13
N PRO A 127 26.54 -6.84 3.63
CA PRO A 127 25.56 -7.89 3.39
C PRO A 127 24.36 -7.83 4.35
N TYR A 128 23.15 -8.01 3.79
CA TYR A 128 21.91 -8.06 4.56
C TYR A 128 21.52 -9.49 4.93
N ARG A 129 20.71 -9.63 5.99
CA ARG A 129 20.22 -10.94 6.43
C ARG A 129 18.99 -11.36 5.65
N PHE A 130 19.07 -12.49 4.96
CA PHE A 130 17.97 -13.13 4.26
C PHE A 130 17.85 -14.58 4.72
N VAL A 131 16.71 -14.96 5.28
CA VAL A 131 16.52 -16.22 5.98
C VAL A 131 15.27 -16.95 5.49
N ASP A 132 15.22 -18.28 5.73
CA ASP A 132 14.04 -19.07 5.44
C ASP A 132 12.87 -18.64 6.33
N ASN A 133 11.69 -18.50 5.72
CA ASN A 133 10.45 -18.17 6.41
C ASN A 133 9.69 -19.44 6.76
N THR A 134 9.90 -19.95 7.95
CA THR A 134 9.22 -21.17 8.41
C THR A 134 7.73 -20.98 8.65
N GLN A 135 7.24 -19.74 8.68
CA GLN A 135 5.83 -19.38 8.87
C GLN A 135 5.09 -19.08 7.54
N ALA A 136 5.79 -19.16 6.38
CA ALA A 136 5.13 -19.03 5.09
C ALA A 136 4.02 -20.09 4.93
N LEU A 137 2.95 -19.72 4.23
CA LEU A 137 1.69 -20.47 4.18
C LEU A 137 1.70 -21.62 3.15
N LEU A 138 2.87 -22.04 2.66
CA LEU A 138 3.00 -23.09 1.64
C LEU A 138 2.55 -24.49 2.09
N ASP A 139 2.31 -24.70 3.36
CA ASP A 139 1.65 -25.89 3.86
C ASP A 139 0.14 -25.93 3.56
N ILE A 140 -0.54 -24.77 3.50
CA ILE A 140 -1.99 -24.66 3.32
C ILE A 140 -2.44 -24.04 2.00
N THR A 141 -1.66 -23.16 1.37
CA THR A 141 -2.04 -22.46 0.13
C THR A 141 -0.85 -22.31 -0.81
N ASP A 142 -1.11 -22.16 -2.11
CA ASP A 142 -0.12 -21.64 -3.06
C ASP A 142 -0.11 -20.11 -3.01
N LEU A 143 1.05 -19.50 -3.31
CA LEU A 143 1.25 -18.06 -3.22
C LEU A 143 1.54 -17.49 -4.60
N VAL A 144 0.88 -16.39 -4.96
CA VAL A 144 1.05 -15.70 -6.24
C VAL A 144 1.27 -14.21 -5.99
N PHE A 145 2.49 -13.77 -6.11
CA PHE A 145 2.88 -12.35 -5.99
C PHE A 145 2.74 -11.67 -7.34
N ILE A 146 2.00 -10.57 -7.38
CA ILE A 146 1.66 -9.84 -8.60
C ILE A 146 2.36 -8.50 -8.60
N ASP A 147 3.14 -8.22 -9.65
CA ASP A 147 3.70 -6.89 -9.89
C ASP A 147 2.81 -6.14 -10.88
N PRO A 148 2.06 -5.10 -10.48
CA PRO A 148 1.23 -4.31 -11.38
C PRO A 148 2.05 -3.67 -12.52
N ILE A 149 1.39 -3.34 -13.64
CA ILE A 149 2.07 -2.75 -14.81
C ILE A 149 2.80 -1.46 -14.43
N GLY A 150 4.09 -1.42 -14.79
CA GLY A 150 5.03 -0.35 -14.47
C GLY A 150 5.95 -0.69 -13.29
N THR A 151 5.68 -1.77 -12.56
CA THR A 151 6.49 -2.23 -11.42
C THR A 151 7.17 -3.57 -11.70
N GLY A 152 8.11 -3.97 -10.89
CA GLY A 152 8.86 -5.20 -11.09
C GLY A 152 9.42 -5.29 -12.51
N PHE A 153 9.12 -6.40 -13.16
CA PHE A 153 9.40 -6.58 -14.59
C PHE A 153 8.18 -6.28 -15.49
N SER A 154 7.03 -5.94 -14.90
CA SER A 154 5.78 -5.70 -15.65
C SER A 154 5.82 -4.41 -16.45
N ARG A 155 5.44 -4.47 -17.72
CA ARG A 155 5.53 -3.35 -18.68
C ARG A 155 4.29 -3.30 -19.58
N VAL A 156 4.00 -2.11 -20.08
CA VAL A 156 3.13 -1.94 -21.23
C VAL A 156 3.76 -2.60 -22.43
N GLU A 157 3.00 -3.35 -23.22
CA GLU A 157 3.46 -4.05 -24.41
C GLU A 157 2.42 -3.97 -25.54
N GLY A 158 2.82 -4.34 -26.74
CA GLY A 158 1.94 -4.45 -27.88
C GLY A 158 1.33 -3.11 -28.27
N VAL A 159 -0.01 -3.08 -28.32
CA VAL A 159 -0.80 -1.87 -28.64
C VAL A 159 -1.21 -1.07 -27.41
N GLY A 160 -0.78 -1.50 -26.21
CA GLY A 160 -1.17 -0.88 -24.94
C GLY A 160 -0.55 0.49 -24.73
N LYS A 161 -1.12 1.21 -23.78
CA LYS A 161 -0.68 2.52 -23.31
C LYS A 161 -0.66 2.53 -21.79
N THR A 162 0.14 3.39 -21.20
CA THR A 162 0.19 3.56 -19.75
C THR A 162 -1.19 3.87 -19.14
N SER A 163 -2.01 4.65 -19.84
CA SER A 163 -3.38 4.98 -19.44
C SER A 163 -4.33 3.77 -19.35
N ASP A 164 -3.99 2.65 -19.98
CA ASP A 164 -4.79 1.43 -19.91
C ASP A 164 -4.61 0.68 -18.58
N PHE A 165 -3.65 1.11 -17.74
CA PHE A 165 -3.25 0.45 -16.51
C PHE A 165 -3.12 1.40 -15.30
N TRP A 166 -2.77 2.69 -15.53
CA TRP A 166 -2.50 3.64 -14.46
C TRP A 166 -3.75 4.42 -14.08
N GLY A 167 -4.63 3.75 -13.39
CA GLY A 167 -5.85 4.31 -12.85
C GLY A 167 -6.56 3.30 -11.95
N LEU A 168 -7.47 3.78 -11.12
CA LEU A 168 -8.16 2.98 -10.11
C LEU A 168 -8.88 1.76 -10.73
N ASN A 169 -9.65 1.98 -11.80
CA ASN A 169 -10.41 0.93 -12.46
C ASN A 169 -9.54 0.12 -13.43
N GLU A 170 -8.63 0.78 -14.12
CA GLU A 170 -7.72 0.21 -15.11
C GLU A 170 -6.75 -0.80 -14.45
N ASP A 171 -6.19 -0.43 -13.29
CA ASP A 171 -5.33 -1.30 -12.48
C ASP A 171 -6.10 -2.53 -11.99
N ALA A 172 -7.27 -2.34 -11.40
CA ALA A 172 -8.11 -3.45 -10.93
C ALA A 172 -8.52 -4.39 -12.04
N ALA A 173 -8.91 -3.86 -13.21
CA ALA A 173 -9.26 -4.68 -14.37
C ALA A 173 -8.07 -5.53 -14.86
N SER A 174 -6.86 -4.96 -14.87
CA SER A 174 -5.64 -5.66 -15.27
C SER A 174 -5.30 -6.82 -14.34
N VAL A 175 -5.40 -6.59 -13.03
CA VAL A 175 -5.16 -7.62 -12.01
C VAL A 175 -6.24 -8.70 -12.05
N ALA A 176 -7.51 -8.34 -12.20
CA ALA A 176 -8.61 -9.30 -12.36
C ALA A 176 -8.44 -10.16 -13.62
N GLN A 177 -8.03 -9.57 -14.76
CA GLN A 177 -7.71 -10.32 -15.97
C GLN A 177 -6.57 -11.31 -15.74
N PHE A 178 -5.49 -10.88 -15.07
CA PHE A 178 -4.39 -11.75 -14.69
C PHE A 178 -4.88 -12.92 -13.82
N MET A 179 -5.64 -12.66 -12.77
CA MET A 179 -6.12 -13.69 -11.85
C MET A 179 -6.96 -14.74 -12.57
N ARG A 180 -7.91 -14.33 -13.43
CA ARG A 180 -8.71 -15.25 -14.25
C ARG A 180 -7.83 -16.08 -15.19
N THR A 181 -6.84 -15.45 -15.81
CA THR A 181 -5.88 -16.12 -16.72
C THR A 181 -5.06 -17.15 -15.94
N TRP A 182 -4.50 -16.77 -14.80
CA TRP A 182 -3.71 -17.66 -13.95
C TRP A 182 -4.53 -18.87 -13.46
N VAL A 183 -5.73 -18.61 -12.95
CA VAL A 183 -6.66 -19.66 -12.49
C VAL A 183 -7.01 -20.65 -13.60
N THR A 184 -7.21 -20.15 -14.84
CA THR A 184 -7.48 -20.98 -16.02
C THR A 184 -6.27 -21.83 -16.40
N GLN A 185 -5.09 -21.21 -16.50
CA GLN A 185 -3.86 -21.90 -16.90
C GLN A 185 -3.44 -22.99 -15.91
N HIS A 186 -3.76 -22.80 -14.63
CA HIS A 186 -3.37 -23.74 -13.57
C HIS A 186 -4.53 -24.68 -13.15
N GLY A 187 -5.70 -24.61 -13.81
CA GLY A 187 -6.84 -25.48 -13.49
C GLY A 187 -7.43 -25.25 -12.09
N ARG A 188 -7.46 -23.99 -11.60
CA ARG A 188 -7.82 -23.63 -10.20
C ARG A 188 -9.22 -23.05 -10.04
N TRP A 189 -10.12 -23.24 -10.99
CA TRP A 189 -11.48 -22.67 -10.92
C TRP A 189 -12.27 -23.14 -9.70
N GLN A 190 -12.10 -24.39 -9.26
CA GLN A 190 -12.77 -24.96 -8.09
C GLN A 190 -11.98 -24.76 -6.78
N ALA A 191 -10.75 -24.29 -6.84
CA ALA A 191 -9.94 -24.04 -5.65
C ALA A 191 -10.45 -22.84 -4.86
N PRO A 192 -10.35 -22.82 -3.52
CA PRO A 192 -10.55 -21.60 -2.72
C PRO A 192 -9.56 -20.51 -3.13
N LYS A 193 -10.05 -19.28 -3.24
CA LYS A 193 -9.27 -18.12 -3.69
C LYS A 193 -9.29 -17.01 -2.67
N PHE A 194 -8.10 -16.48 -2.39
CA PHE A 194 -7.88 -15.41 -1.45
C PHE A 194 -7.07 -14.29 -2.09
N MET A 195 -7.21 -13.07 -1.58
CA MET A 195 -6.34 -11.94 -1.89
C MET A 195 -5.73 -11.37 -0.62
N ALA A 196 -4.50 -10.87 -0.72
CA ALA A 196 -3.86 -10.03 0.29
C ALA A 196 -3.33 -8.76 -0.37
N GLY A 197 -3.73 -7.61 0.14
CA GLY A 197 -3.26 -6.29 -0.30
C GLY A 197 -2.75 -5.48 0.87
N GLU A 198 -1.72 -4.66 0.63
CA GLU A 198 -1.19 -3.70 1.60
C GLU A 198 -1.32 -2.29 1.06
N SER A 199 -1.72 -1.33 1.93
CA SER A 199 -1.80 0.09 1.57
C SER A 199 -2.78 0.31 0.42
N PHE A 200 -2.42 1.03 -0.66
CA PHE A 200 -3.22 1.09 -1.90
C PHE A 200 -3.57 -0.32 -2.44
N GLY A 201 -2.80 -1.36 -2.11
CA GLY A 201 -3.19 -2.74 -2.44
C GLY A 201 -4.53 -3.15 -1.85
N THR A 202 -4.98 -2.56 -0.75
CA THR A 202 -6.31 -2.78 -0.18
C THR A 202 -7.40 -2.08 -1.01
N THR A 203 -7.12 -0.87 -1.51
CA THR A 203 -7.93 -0.16 -2.50
C THR A 203 -8.09 -1.01 -3.76
N ARG A 204 -6.97 -1.56 -4.28
CA ARG A 204 -6.95 -2.51 -5.41
C ARG A 204 -7.77 -3.74 -5.12
N ALA A 205 -7.59 -4.38 -3.95
CA ALA A 205 -8.32 -5.59 -3.59
C ALA A 205 -9.83 -5.39 -3.60
N ALA A 206 -10.32 -4.27 -3.09
CA ALA A 206 -11.73 -3.90 -3.11
C ALA A 206 -12.28 -3.78 -4.54
N LYS A 207 -11.56 -3.06 -5.42
CA LYS A 207 -11.97 -2.90 -6.83
C LYS A 207 -11.82 -4.20 -7.64
N VAL A 208 -10.80 -5.01 -7.37
CA VAL A 208 -10.64 -6.33 -7.98
C VAL A 208 -11.79 -7.25 -7.57
N ALA A 209 -12.22 -7.25 -6.31
CA ALA A 209 -13.36 -8.03 -5.85
C ALA A 209 -14.64 -7.66 -6.62
N GLU A 210 -14.91 -6.36 -6.79
CA GLU A 210 -16.02 -5.86 -7.63
C GLU A 210 -15.93 -6.37 -9.07
N VAL A 211 -14.77 -6.17 -9.73
CA VAL A 211 -14.56 -6.60 -11.14
C VAL A 211 -14.65 -8.11 -11.31
N LEU A 212 -14.23 -8.89 -10.32
CA LEU A 212 -14.31 -10.36 -10.37
C LEU A 212 -15.75 -10.88 -10.30
N GLU A 213 -16.65 -10.14 -9.69
CA GLU A 213 -18.09 -10.47 -9.63
C GLU A 213 -18.88 -9.99 -10.83
N GLU A 214 -18.28 -9.17 -11.70
CA GLU A 214 -18.91 -8.60 -12.88
C GLU A 214 -18.49 -9.32 -14.17
N GLY A 215 -19.31 -9.13 -15.20
CA GLY A 215 -19.07 -9.65 -16.55
C GLY A 215 -19.34 -11.15 -16.71
N GLY A 216 -18.94 -11.70 -17.86
CA GLY A 216 -19.25 -13.07 -18.26
C GLY A 216 -18.40 -14.17 -17.64
N GLN A 217 -17.42 -13.82 -16.78
CA GLN A 217 -16.54 -14.76 -16.08
C GLN A 217 -16.43 -14.41 -14.59
N THR A 218 -17.55 -14.56 -13.89
CA THR A 218 -17.61 -14.32 -12.45
C THR A 218 -16.68 -15.28 -11.68
N MET A 219 -15.90 -14.74 -10.75
CA MET A 219 -14.96 -15.51 -9.93
C MET A 219 -15.09 -15.08 -8.46
N ALA A 220 -15.71 -15.89 -7.64
CA ALA A 220 -15.88 -15.63 -6.22
C ALA A 220 -14.57 -15.80 -5.42
N LEU A 221 -14.40 -14.97 -4.40
CA LEU A 221 -13.31 -15.03 -3.42
C LEU A 221 -13.83 -15.62 -2.11
N ASN A 222 -12.99 -16.41 -1.43
CA ASN A 222 -13.30 -16.95 -0.12
C ASN A 222 -12.95 -15.98 1.01
N GLY A 223 -11.91 -15.16 0.83
CA GLY A 223 -11.53 -14.14 1.81
C GLY A 223 -10.52 -13.14 1.26
N ILE A 224 -10.44 -12.00 1.94
CA ILE A 224 -9.50 -10.92 1.62
C ILE A 224 -8.78 -10.51 2.90
N ILE A 225 -7.47 -10.31 2.80
CA ILE A 225 -6.59 -9.81 3.85
C ILE A 225 -6.18 -8.39 3.47
N LEU A 226 -6.56 -7.43 4.31
CA LEU A 226 -6.24 -6.01 4.14
C LEU A 226 -5.20 -5.62 5.20
N ILE A 227 -3.99 -5.38 4.76
CA ILE A 227 -2.87 -4.94 5.63
C ILE A 227 -2.75 -3.43 5.47
N SER A 228 -2.86 -2.69 6.59
CA SER A 228 -2.76 -1.22 6.58
C SER A 228 -3.72 -0.60 5.55
N GLN A 229 -5.01 -0.75 5.82
CA GLN A 229 -6.07 -0.49 4.85
C GLN A 229 -6.14 0.98 4.37
N ALA A 230 -6.48 1.17 3.10
CA ALA A 230 -6.71 2.44 2.44
C ALA A 230 -7.95 2.35 1.53
N LEU A 231 -9.12 2.03 2.09
CA LEU A 231 -10.37 1.90 1.33
C LEU A 231 -11.06 3.24 1.10
N ASP A 232 -10.89 4.18 2.01
CA ASP A 232 -11.51 5.51 1.95
C ASP A 232 -10.51 6.60 2.33
N TYR A 233 -10.13 7.40 1.35
CA TYR A 233 -9.10 8.43 1.51
C TYR A 233 -9.58 9.66 2.27
N ALA A 234 -10.88 9.79 2.58
CA ALA A 234 -11.35 10.88 3.42
C ALA A 234 -10.74 10.83 4.84
N GLY A 235 -10.54 9.61 5.39
CA GLY A 235 -9.95 9.46 6.72
C GLY A 235 -8.42 9.55 6.75
N SER A 236 -7.74 9.26 5.63
CA SER A 236 -6.27 9.18 5.54
C SER A 236 -5.61 10.29 4.71
N SER A 237 -6.35 11.32 4.30
CA SER A 237 -5.79 12.48 3.58
C SER A 237 -5.66 13.69 4.48
N SER A 238 -4.48 13.89 5.07
CA SER A 238 -4.20 15.00 6.00
C SER A 238 -4.00 16.33 5.27
N TRP A 239 -5.10 17.01 4.95
CA TRP A 239 -5.16 18.34 4.35
C TRP A 239 -5.93 19.31 5.24
N ALA A 240 -5.63 20.60 5.15
CA ALA A 240 -6.22 21.64 6.00
C ALA A 240 -7.76 21.74 5.89
N ASP A 241 -8.33 21.44 4.75
CA ASP A 241 -9.76 21.49 4.47
C ASP A 241 -10.48 20.14 4.73
N ASN A 242 -9.75 19.11 5.12
CA ASN A 242 -10.30 17.78 5.41
C ASN A 242 -10.47 17.54 6.91
N LEU A 243 -11.62 17.91 7.44
CA LEU A 243 -11.91 17.75 8.87
C LEU A 243 -11.89 16.28 9.32
N THR A 244 -12.23 15.34 8.45
CA THR A 244 -12.24 13.91 8.76
C THR A 244 -10.87 13.44 9.20
N SER A 245 -9.82 13.86 8.52
CA SER A 245 -8.45 13.41 8.82
C SER A 245 -7.97 13.82 10.22
N PHE A 246 -8.42 14.94 10.77
CA PHE A 246 -7.96 15.38 12.09
C PHE A 246 -8.39 14.40 13.20
N PHE A 247 -9.63 13.92 13.19
CA PHE A 247 -10.06 12.98 14.23
C PHE A 247 -9.63 11.53 13.95
N THR A 248 -9.51 11.12 12.68
CA THR A 248 -9.07 9.75 12.36
C THR A 248 -7.58 9.51 12.64
N TYR A 249 -6.75 10.53 12.50
CA TYR A 249 -5.33 10.45 12.85
C TYR A 249 -5.04 10.55 14.35
N LEU A 250 -5.91 11.18 15.12
CA LEU A 250 -5.63 11.48 16.53
C LEU A 250 -5.24 10.25 17.37
N PRO A 251 -5.91 9.08 17.28
CA PRO A 251 -5.49 7.92 18.05
C PRO A 251 -4.08 7.43 17.69
N SER A 252 -3.70 7.41 16.39
CA SER A 252 -2.33 7.06 15.97
C SER A 252 -1.30 8.08 16.43
N GLN A 253 -1.63 9.39 16.41
CA GLN A 253 -0.77 10.44 16.97
C GLN A 253 -0.57 10.24 18.48
N ALA A 254 -1.64 9.93 19.22
CA ALA A 254 -1.59 9.71 20.66
C ALA A 254 -0.67 8.52 21.01
N ILE A 255 -0.85 7.38 20.32
CA ILE A 255 -0.04 6.19 20.57
C ILE A 255 1.42 6.39 20.16
N THR A 256 1.66 7.14 19.08
CA THR A 256 3.04 7.51 18.69
C THR A 256 3.70 8.42 19.76
N ALA A 257 2.96 9.41 20.27
CA ALA A 257 3.44 10.24 21.37
C ALA A 257 3.68 9.44 22.65
N TRP A 258 2.83 8.45 22.95
CA TRP A 258 3.01 7.52 24.06
C TRP A 258 4.31 6.71 23.91
N TYR A 259 4.58 6.15 22.75
CA TYR A 259 5.82 5.41 22.48
C TYR A 259 7.09 6.25 22.73
N HIS A 260 7.07 7.51 22.35
CA HIS A 260 8.17 8.45 22.56
C HIS A 260 8.19 9.07 23.97
N GLY A 261 7.33 8.62 24.88
CA GLY A 261 7.28 9.13 26.26
C GLY A 261 6.79 10.57 26.41
N LYS A 262 6.07 11.09 25.38
CA LYS A 262 5.54 12.47 25.37
C LYS A 262 4.12 12.56 25.90
N ALA A 263 3.38 11.45 25.95
CA ALA A 263 1.99 11.39 26.38
C ALA A 263 1.69 10.05 27.09
N GLY A 264 0.53 9.94 27.75
CA GLY A 264 -0.02 8.68 28.27
C GLY A 264 0.81 7.95 29.31
N GLN A 265 1.59 8.64 30.12
CA GLN A 265 2.46 8.05 31.15
C GLN A 265 1.68 7.16 32.11
N GLY A 266 2.19 5.92 32.33
CA GLY A 266 1.60 4.93 33.22
C GLY A 266 0.38 4.19 32.66
N LYS A 267 0.03 4.38 31.39
CA LYS A 267 -1.06 3.67 30.71
C LYS A 267 -0.53 2.56 29.81
N THR A 268 -1.35 1.53 29.59
CA THR A 268 -1.10 0.56 28.52
C THR A 268 -1.49 1.18 27.17
N ILE A 269 -0.97 0.61 26.08
CA ILE A 269 -1.26 1.08 24.71
C ILE A 269 -2.76 1.01 24.41
N GLU A 270 -3.42 -0.10 24.80
CA GLU A 270 -4.86 -0.31 24.55
C GLU A 270 -5.72 0.70 25.30
N ALA A 271 -5.42 0.93 26.60
CA ALA A 271 -6.16 1.88 27.42
C ALA A 271 -6.03 3.31 26.88
N PHE A 272 -4.83 3.71 26.49
CA PHE A 272 -4.60 5.05 25.96
C PHE A 272 -5.18 5.23 24.55
N ALA A 273 -5.10 4.20 23.72
CA ALA A 273 -5.76 4.19 22.42
C ALA A 273 -7.28 4.32 22.54
N GLN A 274 -7.88 3.65 23.54
CA GLN A 274 -9.33 3.74 23.77
C GLN A 274 -9.75 5.15 24.20
N GLU A 275 -9.03 5.77 25.12
CA GLU A 275 -9.29 7.17 25.50
C GLU A 275 -9.17 8.14 24.32
N ALA A 276 -8.16 7.94 23.46
CA ALA A 276 -7.98 8.75 22.28
C ALA A 276 -9.12 8.56 21.26
N ARG A 277 -9.63 7.33 21.09
CA ARG A 277 -10.83 7.07 20.27
C ARG A 277 -12.05 7.82 20.81
N GLU A 278 -12.31 7.70 22.11
CA GLU A 278 -13.47 8.35 22.76
C GLU A 278 -13.42 9.87 22.61
N PHE A 279 -12.26 10.47 22.78
CA PHE A 279 -12.10 11.90 22.53
C PHE A 279 -12.23 12.26 21.04
N ALA A 280 -11.69 11.43 20.12
CA ALA A 280 -11.71 11.69 18.68
C ALA A 280 -13.14 11.76 18.14
N TYR A 281 -14.00 10.76 18.43
CA TYR A 281 -15.39 10.76 17.94
C TYR A 281 -16.36 11.57 18.82
N GLY A 282 -15.94 12.02 19.97
CA GLY A 282 -16.73 12.82 20.91
C GLY A 282 -16.47 14.32 20.82
N ASP A 283 -15.76 14.85 21.82
CA ASP A 283 -15.52 16.29 21.97
C ASP A 283 -14.74 16.88 20.80
N TYR A 284 -13.73 16.15 20.26
CA TYR A 284 -12.90 16.67 19.19
C TYR A 284 -13.67 16.79 17.86
N LEU A 285 -14.43 15.78 17.48
CA LEU A 285 -15.29 15.85 16.29
C LEU A 285 -16.30 16.99 16.40
N THR A 286 -16.93 17.15 17.58
CA THR A 286 -17.86 18.24 17.84
C THR A 286 -17.18 19.61 17.71
N SER A 287 -15.97 19.74 18.25
CA SER A 287 -15.17 20.96 18.16
C SER A 287 -14.82 21.30 16.70
N LEU A 288 -14.36 20.33 15.92
CA LEU A 288 -14.06 20.52 14.50
C LEU A 288 -15.29 20.98 13.71
N PHE A 289 -16.46 20.42 14.01
CA PHE A 289 -17.71 20.82 13.36
C PHE A 289 -18.18 22.25 13.75
N LEU A 290 -17.98 22.65 15.00
CA LEU A 290 -18.34 24.00 15.47
C LEU A 290 -17.44 25.08 14.87
N GLY A 291 -16.17 24.81 14.62
CA GLY A 291 -15.21 25.76 14.05
C GLY A 291 -15.20 27.08 14.80
N GLU A 292 -15.38 28.19 14.11
CA GLU A 292 -15.38 29.55 14.67
C GLU A 292 -16.60 29.85 15.60
N LYS A 293 -17.56 28.96 15.71
CA LYS A 293 -18.67 29.11 16.68
C LYS A 293 -18.26 28.73 18.10
N GLN A 294 -17.09 28.19 18.31
CA GLN A 294 -16.56 27.90 19.64
C GLN A 294 -16.21 29.18 20.39
N THR A 295 -16.48 29.20 21.69
CA THR A 295 -15.95 30.26 22.58
C THR A 295 -14.44 30.04 22.78
N PRO A 296 -13.69 31.11 23.16
CA PRO A 296 -12.25 30.97 23.49
C PRO A 296 -12.00 29.87 24.56
N ALA A 297 -12.85 29.78 25.57
CA ALA A 297 -12.73 28.77 26.60
C ALA A 297 -12.93 27.31 26.07
N GLN A 298 -13.82 27.13 25.10
CA GLN A 298 -14.00 25.83 24.44
C GLN A 298 -12.77 25.47 23.59
N LYS A 299 -12.24 26.44 22.80
CA LYS A 299 -11.00 26.23 22.02
C LYS A 299 -9.82 25.85 22.93
N GLU A 300 -9.68 26.53 24.08
CA GLU A 300 -8.64 26.19 25.06
C GLU A 300 -8.80 24.82 25.69
N ALA A 301 -10.00 24.43 26.06
CA ALA A 301 -10.27 23.12 26.64
C ALA A 301 -9.94 21.96 25.66
N ILE A 302 -10.24 22.13 24.38
CA ILE A 302 -9.85 21.18 23.32
C ILE A 302 -8.33 21.17 23.13
N ALA A 303 -7.67 22.32 23.11
CA ALA A 303 -6.22 22.39 23.00
C ALA A 303 -5.49 21.70 24.15
N GLU A 304 -6.03 21.79 25.37
CA GLU A 304 -5.48 21.10 26.54
C GLU A 304 -5.60 19.57 26.40
N LYS A 305 -6.74 19.07 25.94
CA LYS A 305 -6.94 17.65 25.66
C LYS A 305 -6.05 17.16 24.49
N LEU A 306 -5.92 17.94 23.43
CA LEU A 306 -5.02 17.62 22.33
C LEU A 306 -3.55 17.56 22.80
N ALA A 307 -3.11 18.49 23.66
CA ALA A 307 -1.79 18.47 24.28
C ALA A 307 -1.57 17.20 25.11
N TYR A 308 -2.58 16.80 25.89
CA TYR A 308 -2.55 15.57 26.68
C TYR A 308 -2.37 14.32 25.81
N PHE A 309 -3.06 14.23 24.67
CA PHE A 309 -2.95 13.08 23.77
C PHE A 309 -1.72 13.10 22.88
N THR A 310 -1.38 14.26 22.33
CA THR A 310 -0.33 14.37 21.30
C THR A 310 1.06 14.70 21.86
N GLY A 311 1.14 15.13 23.12
CA GLY A 311 2.39 15.59 23.73
C GLY A 311 2.93 16.90 23.15
N LEU A 312 2.16 17.60 22.30
CA LEU A 312 2.55 18.88 21.73
C LEU A 312 2.25 20.03 22.65
N ASP A 313 2.99 21.12 22.50
CA ASP A 313 2.78 22.35 23.27
C ASP A 313 1.40 22.97 23.00
N LYS A 314 0.67 23.34 24.08
CA LYS A 314 -0.69 23.93 23.99
C LYS A 314 -0.72 25.20 23.13
N ALA A 315 0.32 26.05 23.22
CA ALA A 315 0.35 27.27 22.44
C ALA A 315 0.56 26.97 20.95
N TYR A 316 1.31 25.90 20.62
CA TYR A 316 1.39 25.41 19.24
C TYR A 316 0.03 24.95 18.71
N ILE A 317 -0.70 24.16 19.49
CA ILE A 317 -2.02 23.62 19.13
C ILE A 317 -3.02 24.76 18.90
N LEU A 318 -3.04 25.75 19.79
CA LEU A 318 -3.90 26.94 19.64
C LEU A 318 -3.57 27.75 18.38
N ARG A 319 -2.28 27.91 18.04
CA ARG A 319 -1.86 28.56 16.78
C ARG A 319 -2.25 27.76 15.53
N SER A 320 -2.50 26.47 15.68
CA SER A 320 -2.96 25.59 14.62
C SER A 320 -4.49 25.45 14.60
N ASP A 321 -5.24 26.29 15.32
CA ASP A 321 -6.70 26.21 15.46
C ASP A 321 -7.22 24.84 15.86
N ASN A 322 -6.48 24.13 16.71
CA ASN A 322 -6.75 22.74 17.10
C ASN A 322 -6.71 21.73 15.93
N GLN A 323 -6.11 22.08 14.81
CA GLN A 323 -6.01 21.26 13.59
C GLN A 323 -4.56 20.88 13.33
N ILE A 324 -4.15 19.70 13.81
CA ILE A 324 -2.75 19.23 13.72
C ILE A 324 -2.58 18.42 12.45
N LEU A 325 -1.97 19.03 11.42
CA LEU A 325 -1.62 18.33 10.18
C LEU A 325 -0.53 17.28 10.42
N MET A 326 -0.64 16.13 9.78
CA MET A 326 0.26 15.01 10.00
C MET A 326 1.74 15.34 9.69
N HIS A 327 2.00 16.06 8.58
CA HIS A 327 3.37 16.44 8.23
C HIS A 327 4.03 17.35 9.29
N ARG A 328 3.22 18.18 9.97
CA ARG A 328 3.67 19.02 11.10
C ARG A 328 3.88 18.20 12.36
N PHE A 329 2.93 17.32 12.69
CA PHE A 329 3.04 16.43 13.86
C PHE A 329 4.34 15.63 13.86
N LYS A 330 4.70 15.04 12.71
CA LYS A 330 5.92 14.25 12.55
C LYS A 330 7.20 15.01 12.89
N LYS A 331 7.20 16.30 12.73
CA LYS A 331 8.32 17.18 13.04
C LYS A 331 8.22 17.75 14.46
N GLU A 332 7.03 18.19 14.84
CA GLU A 332 6.82 18.95 16.08
C GLU A 332 7.00 18.08 17.32
N LEU A 333 6.62 16.80 17.29
CA LEU A 333 6.69 15.88 18.42
C LEU A 333 8.09 15.81 19.07
N LEU A 334 9.14 15.79 18.24
CA LEU A 334 10.54 15.68 18.71
C LEU A 334 11.43 16.83 18.20
N ARG A 335 10.84 17.97 17.90
CA ARG A 335 11.56 19.15 17.37
C ARG A 335 12.72 19.58 18.28
N GLU A 336 12.48 19.66 19.58
CA GLU A 336 13.48 20.09 20.54
C GLU A 336 14.68 19.14 20.63
N GLU A 337 14.46 17.85 20.31
CA GLU A 337 15.50 16.84 20.20
C GLU A 337 16.25 16.88 18.86
N GLY A 338 15.80 17.73 17.93
CA GLY A 338 16.33 17.81 16.56
C GLY A 338 16.04 16.57 15.74
N LYS A 339 14.91 15.91 15.99
CA LYS A 339 14.47 14.68 15.33
C LYS A 339 13.11 14.86 14.66
N ALA A 340 12.82 13.97 13.71
CA ALA A 340 11.51 13.77 13.15
C ALA A 340 11.17 12.27 13.16
N ILE A 341 9.87 11.94 13.16
CA ILE A 341 9.37 10.57 13.15
C ILE A 341 8.93 10.13 11.75
N GLY A 342 8.86 8.81 11.52
CA GLY A 342 8.40 8.21 10.29
C GLY A 342 6.92 8.40 10.02
N THR A 343 6.53 8.28 8.75
CA THR A 343 5.13 8.24 8.32
C THR A 343 4.60 6.81 8.26
N LEU A 344 5.34 5.91 7.63
CA LEU A 344 4.97 4.50 7.60
C LEU A 344 5.07 3.85 8.98
N ASP A 345 5.98 4.33 9.83
CA ASP A 345 6.06 3.87 11.22
C ASP A 345 6.58 5.01 12.10
N GLY A 346 5.71 5.51 12.96
CA GLY A 346 6.01 6.62 13.87
C GLY A 346 7.09 6.35 14.89
N ARG A 347 7.59 5.11 15.04
CA ARG A 347 8.70 4.74 15.91
C ARG A 347 10.06 5.05 15.31
N TYR A 348 10.18 5.05 13.97
CA TYR A 348 11.43 5.36 13.28
C TYR A 348 11.80 6.82 13.40
N LEU A 349 13.08 7.09 13.60
CA LEU A 349 13.61 8.43 13.89
C LEU A 349 14.60 8.88 12.81
N ALA A 350 14.42 10.09 12.33
CA ALA A 350 15.42 10.81 11.53
C ALA A 350 16.08 11.92 12.34
N THR A 351 17.40 12.09 12.22
CA THR A 351 18.07 13.31 12.65
C THR A 351 17.83 14.39 11.60
N GLU A 352 17.26 15.51 12.00
CA GLU A 352 16.89 16.59 11.10
C GLU A 352 18.07 17.49 10.73
N THR A 353 18.23 17.73 9.44
CA THR A 353 19.23 18.67 8.91
C THR A 353 18.78 20.12 8.99
N ASP A 354 17.47 20.37 8.96
CA ASP A 354 16.85 21.67 9.19
C ASP A 354 15.83 21.59 10.32
N LYS A 355 16.22 22.04 11.51
CA LYS A 355 15.38 22.01 12.72
C LYS A 355 14.20 22.98 12.64
N ALA A 356 14.29 24.03 11.82
CA ALA A 356 13.26 25.03 11.67
C ALA A 356 12.19 24.66 10.65
N ALA A 357 12.47 23.70 9.77
CA ALA A 357 11.51 23.26 8.75
C ALA A 357 10.15 22.88 9.36
N GLU A 358 9.07 23.10 8.61
CA GLU A 358 7.69 22.81 9.03
C GLU A 358 7.42 21.30 9.10
N GLY A 359 8.01 20.52 8.19
CA GLY A 359 7.94 19.06 8.15
C GLY A 359 9.31 18.41 8.03
N PRO A 360 9.38 17.05 8.06
CA PRO A 360 10.63 16.31 7.86
C PRO A 360 11.28 16.61 6.51
N VAL A 361 12.60 16.86 6.49
CA VAL A 361 13.34 17.26 5.28
C VAL A 361 13.90 16.07 4.52
N LEU A 362 14.36 15.03 5.22
CA LEU A 362 15.01 13.85 4.64
C LEU A 362 14.01 12.78 4.11
N GLY A 363 12.71 13.05 4.20
CA GLY A 363 11.68 12.06 3.85
C GLY A 363 11.36 11.12 5.01
N ASP A 364 10.85 9.94 4.68
CA ASP A 364 10.39 8.96 5.67
C ASP A 364 11.51 8.03 6.13
N PRO A 365 11.95 8.10 7.41
CA PRO A 365 12.99 7.23 7.92
C PRO A 365 12.67 5.73 7.83
N SER A 366 11.43 5.32 8.02
CA SER A 366 11.04 3.92 7.88
C SER A 366 11.24 3.38 6.47
N SER A 367 11.12 4.23 5.44
CA SER A 367 11.36 3.84 4.05
C SER A 367 12.85 3.75 3.71
N TYR A 368 13.64 4.80 4.01
CA TYR A 368 15.03 4.81 3.58
C TYR A 368 15.94 3.94 4.44
N MET A 369 15.56 3.67 5.70
CA MET A 369 16.34 2.79 6.58
C MET A 369 16.25 1.31 6.18
N THR A 370 15.17 0.87 5.56
CA THR A 370 14.94 -0.54 5.23
C THR A 370 15.01 -0.84 3.72
N GLY A 371 14.76 0.15 2.87
CA GLY A 371 14.56 -0.04 1.43
C GLY A 371 15.75 -0.66 0.71
N ALA A 372 16.99 -0.36 1.11
CA ALA A 372 18.19 -0.92 0.51
C ALA A 372 18.31 -2.44 0.78
N ALA A 373 17.96 -2.89 1.99
CA ALA A 373 17.97 -4.31 2.35
C ALA A 373 16.98 -5.12 1.50
N TYR A 374 15.73 -4.66 1.41
CA TYR A 374 14.71 -5.31 0.56
C TYR A 374 15.15 -5.41 -0.90
N THR A 375 15.61 -4.30 -1.47
CA THR A 375 16.04 -4.25 -2.87
C THR A 375 17.20 -5.19 -3.15
N ALA A 376 18.22 -5.19 -2.29
CA ALA A 376 19.41 -6.00 -2.48
C ALA A 376 19.12 -7.50 -2.35
N VAL A 377 18.43 -7.91 -1.27
CA VAL A 377 18.15 -9.34 -1.05
C VAL A 377 17.22 -9.89 -2.13
N PHE A 378 16.26 -9.09 -2.61
CA PHE A 378 15.32 -9.56 -3.63
C PHE A 378 15.99 -9.71 -5.01
N ASN A 379 16.82 -8.76 -5.41
CA ASN A 379 17.58 -8.89 -6.66
C ASN A 379 18.55 -10.09 -6.62
N ASP A 380 19.24 -10.31 -5.49
CA ASP A 380 20.11 -11.48 -5.30
C ASP A 380 19.29 -12.80 -5.36
N TYR A 381 18.11 -12.82 -4.70
CA TYR A 381 17.19 -13.97 -4.70
C TYR A 381 16.67 -14.30 -6.11
N LEU A 382 16.25 -13.28 -6.87
CA LEU A 382 15.84 -13.46 -8.28
C LEU A 382 16.93 -14.13 -9.12
N MET A 383 18.18 -13.66 -8.99
CA MET A 383 19.28 -14.17 -9.79
C MET A 383 19.79 -15.54 -9.30
N ARG A 384 20.03 -15.70 -8.01
CA ARG A 384 20.72 -16.87 -7.45
C ARG A 384 19.82 -18.04 -7.19
N ASP A 385 18.63 -17.78 -6.61
CA ASP A 385 17.69 -18.84 -6.24
C ASP A 385 16.67 -19.10 -7.36
N LEU A 386 16.01 -18.05 -7.85
CA LEU A 386 14.94 -18.16 -8.85
C LEU A 386 15.45 -18.20 -10.30
N LYS A 387 16.76 -18.03 -10.51
CA LYS A 387 17.43 -18.15 -11.82
C LYS A 387 16.88 -17.24 -12.91
N VAL A 388 16.39 -16.07 -12.52
CA VAL A 388 15.89 -15.05 -13.46
C VAL A 388 17.09 -14.41 -14.16
N THR A 389 17.12 -14.49 -15.49
CA THR A 389 18.23 -14.00 -16.33
C THR A 389 17.80 -12.85 -17.26
N LEU A 390 16.82 -12.05 -16.81
CA LEU A 390 16.35 -10.89 -17.58
C LEU A 390 17.42 -9.78 -17.58
N ASP A 391 17.73 -9.28 -18.76
CA ASP A 391 18.61 -8.11 -18.95
C ASP A 391 17.79 -6.80 -18.83
N ARG A 392 17.13 -6.61 -17.71
CA ARG A 392 16.41 -5.37 -17.37
C ARG A 392 16.22 -5.26 -15.85
N PRO A 393 16.17 -4.03 -15.29
CA PRO A 393 16.02 -3.83 -13.86
C PRO A 393 14.63 -4.24 -13.38
N TYR A 394 14.59 -4.78 -12.14
CA TYR A 394 13.39 -4.94 -11.35
C TYR A 394 13.04 -3.61 -10.66
N PHE A 395 11.94 -2.99 -11.02
CA PHE A 395 11.52 -1.72 -10.43
C PHE A 395 10.67 -1.93 -9.18
N THR A 396 11.21 -1.60 -8.01
CA THR A 396 10.46 -1.63 -6.74
C THR A 396 9.32 -0.63 -6.72
N SER A 397 9.45 0.46 -7.50
CA SER A 397 8.42 1.48 -7.69
C SER A 397 8.39 1.97 -9.14
N ALA A 398 7.20 2.26 -9.65
CA ALA A 398 7.01 2.85 -10.97
C ALA A 398 7.46 4.31 -10.99
N SER A 399 8.31 4.66 -11.94
CA SER A 399 8.75 6.05 -12.13
C SER A 399 7.69 6.86 -12.88
N GLY A 400 7.45 8.10 -12.46
CA GLY A 400 6.57 9.06 -13.15
C GLY A 400 5.07 8.80 -12.99
N MET A 401 4.66 7.88 -12.13
CA MET A 401 3.25 7.52 -11.95
C MET A 401 2.43 8.63 -11.27
N GLY A 402 2.99 9.34 -10.28
CA GLY A 402 2.23 10.22 -9.39
C GLY A 402 1.34 11.26 -10.09
N GLY A 403 1.83 11.91 -11.16
CA GLY A 403 1.06 12.88 -11.94
C GLY A 403 0.18 12.27 -13.05
N SER A 404 0.32 10.97 -13.32
CA SER A 404 -0.35 10.28 -14.43
C SER A 404 -1.41 9.28 -13.97
N TRP A 405 -1.55 9.06 -12.67
CA TRP A 405 -2.52 8.12 -12.12
C TRP A 405 -3.94 8.69 -12.13
N ASN A 406 -4.87 7.94 -12.71
CA ASN A 406 -6.29 8.31 -12.74
C ASN A 406 -6.99 7.83 -11.45
N TRP A 407 -7.17 8.74 -10.51
CA TRP A 407 -7.80 8.47 -9.22
C TRP A 407 -9.32 8.33 -9.26
N LYS A 408 -9.98 8.73 -10.37
CA LYS A 408 -11.45 8.79 -10.44
C LYS A 408 -12.05 9.62 -9.28
N PRO A 409 -11.67 10.89 -9.11
CA PRO A 409 -12.11 11.72 -7.98
C PRO A 409 -13.59 12.11 -8.03
N VAL A 410 -14.30 11.72 -9.08
CA VAL A 410 -15.73 11.95 -9.27
C VAL A 410 -16.45 10.61 -9.10
N PRO A 411 -17.46 10.51 -8.22
CA PRO A 411 -18.25 9.30 -8.07
C PRO A 411 -18.91 8.86 -9.37
N ASP A 412 -19.14 7.56 -9.52
CA ASP A 412 -19.84 7.03 -10.68
C ASP A 412 -21.23 7.65 -10.82
N GLY A 413 -21.53 8.17 -12.00
CA GLY A 413 -22.78 8.87 -12.29
C GLY A 413 -22.80 10.37 -11.93
N ALA A 414 -21.82 10.87 -11.17
CA ALA A 414 -21.58 12.29 -10.94
C ALA A 414 -20.40 12.76 -11.78
N TYR A 415 -20.55 13.80 -12.57
CA TYR A 415 -19.48 14.28 -13.46
C TYR A 415 -18.88 15.63 -13.02
N TRP A 416 -19.41 16.24 -11.99
CA TRP A 416 -19.01 17.58 -11.56
C TRP A 416 -18.85 17.75 -10.03
N GLU A 417 -19.15 16.72 -9.24
CA GLU A 417 -18.98 16.73 -7.79
C GLU A 417 -17.78 15.86 -7.39
N PRO A 418 -16.56 16.41 -7.32
CA PRO A 418 -15.40 15.67 -6.88
C PRO A 418 -15.51 15.28 -5.40
N SER A 419 -14.95 14.11 -5.07
CA SER A 419 -14.90 13.60 -3.70
C SER A 419 -13.54 12.93 -3.44
N TYR A 420 -13.28 12.57 -2.19
CA TYR A 420 -12.15 11.69 -1.88
C TYR A 420 -12.39 10.30 -2.50
N VAL A 421 -11.30 9.68 -2.97
CA VAL A 421 -11.37 8.32 -3.49
C VAL A 421 -11.85 7.38 -2.39
N SER A 422 -12.83 6.54 -2.70
CA SER A 422 -13.31 5.50 -1.79
C SER A 422 -13.67 4.24 -2.59
N THR A 423 -13.18 3.10 -2.15
CA THR A 423 -13.51 1.77 -2.67
C THR A 423 -14.22 0.92 -1.61
N ALA A 424 -14.52 1.51 -0.46
CA ALA A 424 -15.21 0.84 0.64
C ALA A 424 -16.58 0.29 0.19
N ARG A 425 -17.33 1.07 -0.60
CA ARG A 425 -18.60 0.64 -1.16
C ARG A 425 -18.45 -0.56 -2.09
N ALA A 426 -17.46 -0.57 -2.97
CA ALA A 426 -17.19 -1.69 -3.89
C ALA A 426 -16.95 -2.99 -3.11
N LEU A 427 -16.14 -2.96 -2.06
CA LEU A 427 -15.91 -4.12 -1.21
C LEU A 427 -17.16 -4.53 -0.42
N SER A 428 -17.90 -3.57 0.15
CA SER A 428 -19.15 -3.83 0.86
C SER A 428 -20.17 -4.53 -0.05
N GLU A 429 -20.38 -4.03 -1.27
CA GLU A 429 -21.28 -4.63 -2.24
C GLU A 429 -20.82 -6.03 -2.67
N ALA A 430 -19.52 -6.25 -2.90
CA ALA A 430 -18.97 -7.57 -3.18
C ALA A 430 -19.24 -8.56 -2.03
N MET A 431 -19.10 -8.12 -0.77
CA MET A 431 -19.42 -8.93 0.40
C MET A 431 -20.93 -9.25 0.53
N HIS A 432 -21.80 -8.33 0.11
CA HIS A 432 -23.24 -8.59 0.08
C HIS A 432 -23.66 -9.56 -1.03
N ARG A 433 -23.01 -9.50 -2.20
CA ARG A 433 -23.21 -10.47 -3.29
C ARG A 433 -22.64 -11.84 -2.93
N ASN A 434 -21.46 -11.87 -2.33
CA ASN A 434 -20.78 -13.09 -1.86
C ASN A 434 -20.90 -13.23 -0.33
N THR A 435 -21.97 -13.88 0.11
CA THR A 435 -22.31 -13.99 1.55
C THR A 435 -21.36 -14.88 2.36
N ARG A 436 -20.39 -15.55 1.72
CA ARG A 436 -19.38 -16.37 2.40
C ARG A 436 -18.00 -15.71 2.45
N MET A 437 -17.80 -14.59 1.77
CA MET A 437 -16.54 -13.87 1.82
C MET A 437 -16.32 -13.21 3.18
N ILE A 438 -15.17 -13.46 3.78
CA ILE A 438 -14.74 -12.87 5.07
C ILE A 438 -13.53 -11.96 4.81
N VAL A 439 -13.40 -10.91 5.59
CA VAL A 439 -12.30 -9.93 5.47
C VAL A 439 -11.55 -9.83 6.78
N LEU A 440 -10.23 -10.01 6.72
CA LEU A 440 -9.29 -9.70 7.80
C LEU A 440 -8.69 -8.32 7.55
N VAL A 441 -8.71 -7.45 8.56
CA VAL A 441 -8.14 -6.10 8.54
C VAL A 441 -7.03 -6.02 9.59
N ALA A 442 -5.79 -5.95 9.14
CA ALA A 442 -4.61 -5.89 10.00
C ALA A 442 -4.12 -4.43 10.11
N ASN A 443 -4.04 -3.91 11.34
CA ASN A 443 -3.78 -2.50 11.62
C ASN A 443 -2.55 -2.32 12.50
N GLY A 444 -1.64 -1.40 12.14
CA GLY A 444 -0.53 -0.98 12.99
C GLY A 444 -0.88 0.27 13.81
N TYR A 445 -0.61 0.25 15.10
CA TYR A 445 -0.88 1.39 15.99
C TYR A 445 -0.08 2.64 15.62
N TYR A 446 1.13 2.48 15.10
CA TYR A 446 2.06 3.56 14.74
C TYR A 446 2.05 3.92 13.25
N ASP A 447 1.06 3.41 12.52
CA ASP A 447 0.85 3.77 11.12
C ASP A 447 0.29 5.19 11.02
N LEU A 448 1.09 6.09 10.41
CA LEU A 448 0.74 7.49 10.20
C LEU A 448 0.48 7.81 8.71
N ILE A 449 0.30 6.78 7.87
CA ILE A 449 -0.15 6.93 6.48
C ILE A 449 -1.58 6.40 6.32
N THR A 450 -1.90 5.25 6.92
CA THR A 450 -3.24 4.67 6.96
C THR A 450 -3.59 4.35 8.42
N PRO A 451 -4.01 5.36 9.22
CA PRO A 451 -4.16 5.22 10.64
C PRO A 451 -5.24 4.19 11.00
N PHE A 452 -4.99 3.38 12.03
CA PHE A 452 -5.88 2.29 12.40
C PHE A 452 -7.32 2.73 12.69
N PHE A 453 -7.51 3.95 13.21
CA PHE A 453 -8.84 4.47 13.49
C PHE A 453 -9.61 4.87 12.23
N ASP A 454 -8.92 5.20 11.14
CA ASP A 454 -9.56 5.34 9.82
C ASP A 454 -10.14 4.00 9.33
N ALA A 455 -9.44 2.88 9.59
CA ALA A 455 -9.99 1.56 9.30
C ALA A 455 -11.30 1.31 10.05
N GLU A 456 -11.32 1.55 11.38
CA GLU A 456 -12.52 1.42 12.20
C GLU A 456 -13.66 2.31 11.69
N TYR A 457 -13.35 3.58 11.40
CA TYR A 457 -14.30 4.56 10.88
C TYR A 457 -14.87 4.13 9.51
N THR A 458 -14.03 3.64 8.62
CA THR A 458 -14.44 3.19 7.30
C THR A 458 -15.36 1.97 7.36
N PHE A 459 -15.01 0.95 8.14
CA PHE A 459 -15.82 -0.26 8.25
C PHE A 459 -17.13 -0.02 9.01
N ALA A 460 -17.19 0.96 9.92
CA ALA A 460 -18.40 1.30 10.64
C ALA A 460 -19.46 2.01 9.78
N ARG A 461 -19.08 2.74 8.72
CA ARG A 461 -19.99 3.65 7.99
C ARG A 461 -20.39 3.21 6.58
N HIS A 462 -19.77 2.18 6.01
CA HIS A 462 -20.03 1.76 4.64
C HIS A 462 -20.86 0.48 4.51
N ASN A 463 -21.73 0.22 5.48
CA ASN A 463 -22.69 -0.90 5.48
C ASN A 463 -22.02 -2.27 5.27
N PHE A 464 -20.87 -2.48 5.85
CA PHE A 464 -20.21 -3.79 5.84
C PHE A 464 -20.97 -4.79 6.74
N PRO A 465 -21.05 -6.08 6.37
CA PRO A 465 -21.55 -7.13 7.24
C PRO A 465 -20.54 -7.38 8.38
N GLN A 466 -20.82 -6.78 9.55
CA GLN A 466 -19.89 -6.72 10.69
C GLN A 466 -19.47 -8.09 11.24
N ASP A 467 -20.34 -9.09 11.12
CA ASP A 467 -20.09 -10.48 11.51
C ASP A 467 -19.06 -11.21 10.63
N ARG A 468 -18.65 -10.59 9.53
CA ARG A 468 -17.67 -11.11 8.57
C ARG A 468 -16.42 -10.24 8.43
N ILE A 469 -16.21 -9.32 9.37
CA ILE A 469 -15.02 -8.49 9.47
C ILE A 469 -14.23 -8.88 10.71
N GLU A 470 -12.98 -9.28 10.54
CA GLU A 470 -12.04 -9.51 11.63
C GLU A 470 -11.02 -8.38 11.65
N MET A 471 -10.91 -7.62 12.75
CA MET A 471 -9.89 -6.58 12.92
C MET A 471 -8.83 -7.01 13.91
N THR A 472 -7.57 -6.84 13.55
CA THR A 472 -6.40 -7.10 14.40
C THR A 472 -5.51 -5.87 14.50
N TYR A 473 -4.79 -5.75 15.62
CA TYR A 473 -3.95 -4.60 15.92
C TYR A 473 -2.56 -5.05 16.38
N TYR A 474 -1.54 -4.32 15.93
CA TYR A 474 -0.14 -4.67 16.18
C TYR A 474 0.63 -3.44 16.69
N GLU A 475 1.60 -3.67 17.58
CA GLU A 475 2.51 -2.62 18.07
C GLU A 475 3.58 -2.26 17.03
N ALA A 476 3.13 -1.96 15.83
CA ALA A 476 3.95 -1.70 14.65
C ALA A 476 3.34 -0.57 13.80
N GLY A 477 4.05 -0.15 12.77
CA GLY A 477 3.56 0.78 11.75
C GLY A 477 2.92 0.08 10.57
N HIS A 478 3.05 0.69 9.39
CA HIS A 478 2.47 0.29 8.11
C HIS A 478 2.90 -1.10 7.64
N MET A 479 4.22 -1.37 7.75
CA MET A 479 4.82 -2.67 7.44
C MET A 479 5.03 -3.43 8.76
N MET A 480 3.94 -3.89 9.38
CA MET A 480 3.97 -4.47 10.72
C MET A 480 4.87 -5.70 10.84
N TYR A 481 5.11 -6.38 9.74
CA TYR A 481 6.00 -7.54 9.66
C TYR A 481 7.50 -7.18 9.75
N ASN A 482 7.88 -5.92 9.80
CA ASN A 482 9.29 -5.50 10.05
C ASN A 482 9.71 -5.72 11.50
N ARG A 483 8.79 -5.80 12.45
CA ARG A 483 9.06 -6.15 13.85
C ARG A 483 8.76 -7.63 14.07
N GLN A 484 9.69 -8.38 14.65
CA GLN A 484 9.59 -9.83 14.75
C GLN A 484 8.36 -10.30 15.54
N GLU A 485 8.03 -9.66 16.65
CA GLU A 485 6.88 -10.02 17.47
C GLU A 485 5.55 -9.83 16.71
N ASP A 486 5.44 -8.74 15.95
CA ASP A 486 4.25 -8.45 15.15
C ASP A 486 4.22 -9.29 13.88
N PHE A 487 5.38 -9.64 13.30
CA PHE A 487 5.47 -10.65 12.23
C PHE A 487 4.88 -11.98 12.70
N ASP A 488 5.28 -12.45 13.88
CA ASP A 488 4.81 -13.72 14.44
C ASP A 488 3.31 -13.66 14.78
N ALA A 489 2.82 -12.54 15.28
CA ALA A 489 1.41 -12.32 15.58
C ALA A 489 0.58 -12.29 14.28
N LEU A 490 0.97 -11.50 13.28
CA LEU A 490 0.32 -11.42 11.98
C LEU A 490 0.29 -12.78 11.28
N ALA A 491 1.38 -13.55 11.34
CA ALA A 491 1.44 -14.88 10.74
C ALA A 491 0.45 -15.85 11.38
N ARG A 492 0.29 -15.81 12.73
CA ARG A 492 -0.73 -16.60 13.44
C ARG A 492 -2.16 -16.18 13.05
N ASP A 493 -2.43 -14.88 12.99
CA ASP A 493 -3.76 -14.37 12.69
C ASP A 493 -4.16 -14.67 11.24
N VAL A 494 -3.27 -14.44 10.27
CA VAL A 494 -3.50 -14.78 8.86
C VAL A 494 -3.71 -16.30 8.69
N ARG A 495 -2.90 -17.13 9.35
CA ARG A 495 -3.08 -18.59 9.32
C ARG A 495 -4.44 -18.98 9.87
N LYS A 496 -4.79 -18.50 11.06
CA LYS A 496 -6.09 -18.75 11.71
C LYS A 496 -7.26 -18.35 10.81
N PHE A 497 -7.17 -17.19 10.19
CA PHE A 497 -8.16 -16.68 9.24
C PHE A 497 -8.36 -17.64 8.06
N LEU A 498 -7.28 -18.04 7.37
CA LEU A 498 -7.36 -18.97 6.24
C LEU A 498 -7.88 -20.34 6.66
N GLU A 499 -7.35 -20.93 7.74
CA GLU A 499 -7.78 -22.24 8.24
C GLU A 499 -9.25 -22.23 8.72
N GLY A 500 -9.72 -21.08 9.24
CA GLY A 500 -11.13 -20.90 9.63
C GLY A 500 -12.09 -21.00 8.45
N ILE A 501 -11.71 -20.46 7.30
CA ILE A 501 -12.51 -20.46 6.07
C ILE A 501 -12.41 -21.82 5.34
N LEU A 502 -11.29 -22.51 5.46
CA LEU A 502 -11.03 -23.77 4.73
C LEU A 502 -11.63 -25.02 5.41
N LYS A 503 -12.16 -24.89 6.62
CA LYS A 503 -12.90 -25.94 7.35
C LYS A 503 -14.33 -26.05 6.82
#